data_067b98d4b5bc279a39e15972a53f189e
#
_entry.id   067b98d4b5bc279a39e15972a53f189e
#
_cell.length_a   1.000
_cell.length_b   1.000
_cell.length_c   1.000
_cell.angle_alpha   90.00
_cell.angle_beta   90.00
_cell.angle_gamma   90.00
#
_symmetry.space_group_name_H-M   'P 1'
#
loop_
_entity.id
_entity.type
_entity.pdbx_description
1 polymer ?
#
loop_
_entity_poly.entity_id
_entity_poly.type
_entity_poly.pdbx_seq_one_letter_code
_entity_poly.pdbx_strand_id
1 'polypeptide(L)'
;EITDFCPRFERSGRMYRPVAFTRIVRPVAGVPRLKITMAPLHSHGAAEPGTTSGSNHIRYLLGEEAMRLSTDAPVGYVLAGKTYRVESDQHFFLGPDEPFVGNLRAELRHMEEQTRKYWRLWVRGLATPFEWQDEVIRCAITLKLCQHEETGAIVAALTTSIPEAPG
;
A
#
# COMPACT_ATOMS: atom_id res chain seq x y z
N GLU A 1 -2.46 -0.80 -16.85
CA GLU A 1 -1.92 0.16 -15.88
C GLU A 1 -1.98 -0.42 -14.47
N ILE A 2 -0.91 -0.20 -13.68
CA ILE A 2 -0.86 -0.55 -12.26
C ILE A 2 -0.55 0.73 -11.50
N THR A 3 -1.34 1.01 -10.47
CA THR A 3 -1.12 2.13 -9.55
C THR A 3 -0.90 1.58 -8.14
N ASP A 4 0.25 1.86 -7.57
CA ASP A 4 0.65 1.46 -6.22
C ASP A 4 0.81 2.68 -5.32
N PHE A 5 0.26 2.61 -4.10
CA PHE A 5 0.44 3.67 -3.10
C PHE A 5 0.15 3.19 -1.68
N CYS A 6 0.72 3.89 -0.71
CA CYS A 6 0.31 3.82 0.68
C CYS A 6 -0.61 5.02 0.96
N PRO A 7 -1.83 4.81 1.48
CA PRO A 7 -2.75 5.91 1.75
C PRO A 7 -2.16 6.93 2.72
N ARG A 8 -2.22 8.23 2.35
CA ARG A 8 -1.73 9.34 3.17
C ARG A 8 -2.50 10.62 2.83
N PHE A 9 -3.38 11.03 3.70
CA PHE A 9 -4.20 12.25 3.55
C PHE A 9 -4.85 12.65 4.87
N GLU A 10 -5.37 13.86 4.94
CA GLU A 10 -6.13 14.31 6.10
C GLU A 10 -7.57 13.78 6.04
N ARG A 11 -8.03 13.15 7.13
CA ARG A 11 -9.40 12.67 7.31
C ARG A 11 -9.92 13.13 8.65
N SER A 12 -10.99 13.92 8.63
CA SER A 12 -11.63 14.48 9.86
C SER A 12 -10.63 15.21 10.79
N GLY A 13 -9.76 16.05 10.21
CA GLY A 13 -8.77 16.81 10.97
C GLY A 13 -7.58 16.02 11.50
N ARG A 14 -7.43 14.76 11.07
CA ARG A 14 -6.30 13.90 11.46
C ARG A 14 -5.62 13.29 10.24
N MET A 15 -4.31 13.09 10.35
CA MET A 15 -3.56 12.39 9.31
C MET A 15 -3.96 10.90 9.27
N TYR A 16 -4.58 10.48 8.17
CA TYR A 16 -4.87 9.09 7.87
C TYR A 16 -3.68 8.50 7.09
N ARG A 17 -2.93 7.61 7.72
CA ARG A 17 -1.75 6.94 7.18
C ARG A 17 -1.66 5.52 7.74
N PRO A 18 -2.58 4.63 7.39
CA PRO A 18 -2.54 3.25 7.88
C PRO A 18 -1.25 2.56 7.42
N VAL A 19 -0.79 1.57 8.17
CA VAL A 19 0.25 0.65 7.72
C VAL A 19 -0.38 -0.27 6.67
N ALA A 20 -0.50 0.25 5.45
CA ALA A 20 -1.21 -0.45 4.39
C ALA A 20 -0.59 -0.14 3.02
N PHE A 21 -0.73 -1.10 2.13
CA PHE A 21 -0.34 -1.01 0.73
C PHE A 21 -1.57 -1.21 -0.15
N THR A 22 -1.76 -0.32 -1.10
CA THR A 22 -2.87 -0.37 -2.05
C THR A 22 -2.35 -0.55 -3.46
N ARG A 23 -2.95 -1.46 -4.21
CA ARG A 23 -2.72 -1.66 -5.64
C ARG A 23 -4.04 -1.62 -6.39
N ILE A 24 -4.08 -0.84 -7.44
CA ILE A 24 -5.19 -0.80 -8.39
C ILE A 24 -4.67 -1.21 -9.76
N VAL A 25 -5.28 -2.24 -10.34
CA VAL A 25 -4.95 -2.75 -11.67
C VAL A 25 -6.07 -2.38 -12.63
N ARG A 26 -5.74 -1.63 -13.69
CA ARG A 26 -6.69 -1.18 -14.72
C ARG A 26 -6.32 -1.77 -16.07
N PRO A 27 -7.19 -2.56 -16.69
CA PRO A 27 -7.00 -2.95 -18.10
C PRO A 27 -7.17 -1.70 -18.98
N VAL A 28 -6.11 -1.29 -19.70
CA VAL A 28 -6.13 -0.12 -20.58
C VAL A 28 -6.57 -0.49 -21.98
N ALA A 29 -6.20 -1.69 -22.44
CA ALA A 29 -6.55 -2.22 -23.74
C ALA A 29 -6.63 -3.74 -23.73
N GLY A 30 -7.57 -4.30 -24.47
CA GLY A 30 -7.78 -5.73 -24.55
C GLY A 30 -8.22 -6.35 -23.22
N VAL A 31 -7.99 -7.65 -23.05
CA VAL A 31 -8.29 -8.40 -21.83
C VAL A 31 -6.98 -9.07 -21.35
N PRO A 32 -6.21 -8.38 -20.52
CA PRO A 32 -4.96 -8.93 -20.01
C PRO A 32 -5.17 -10.15 -19.11
N ARG A 33 -4.16 -10.99 -19.03
CA ARG A 33 -4.13 -12.11 -18.09
C ARG A 33 -3.13 -11.79 -16.99
N LEU A 34 -3.56 -11.92 -15.74
CA LEU A 34 -2.73 -11.67 -14.57
C LEU A 34 -2.58 -12.94 -13.74
N LYS A 35 -1.41 -13.05 -13.12
CA LYS A 35 -1.14 -13.93 -11.99
C LYS A 35 -0.72 -13.06 -10.82
N ILE A 36 -1.37 -13.24 -9.69
CA ILE A 36 -1.04 -12.52 -8.45
C ILE A 36 -0.41 -13.53 -7.49
N THR A 37 0.73 -13.17 -6.96
CA THR A 37 1.44 -13.93 -5.95
C THR A 37 1.53 -13.09 -4.69
N MET A 38 1.02 -13.62 -3.59
CA MET A 38 1.14 -13.06 -2.24
C MET A 38 1.92 -14.06 -1.39
N ALA A 39 3.07 -13.64 -0.91
CA ALA A 39 3.95 -14.47 -0.09
C ALA A 39 4.46 -13.67 1.12
N PRO A 40 3.56 -13.22 2.03
CA PRO A 40 3.99 -12.59 3.25
C PRO A 40 4.73 -13.58 4.13
N LEU A 41 5.73 -13.09 4.85
CA LEU A 41 6.50 -13.86 5.82
C LEU A 41 6.47 -13.10 7.15
N HIS A 42 6.62 -13.80 8.25
CA HIS A 42 6.81 -13.20 9.57
C HIS A 42 8.11 -13.67 10.23
N SER A 43 8.40 -13.15 11.42
CA SER A 43 9.65 -13.47 12.15
C SER A 43 10.89 -13.22 11.28
N HIS A 44 10.98 -12.03 10.66
CA HIS A 44 12.07 -11.65 9.75
C HIS A 44 12.30 -12.63 8.57
N GLY A 45 11.22 -13.21 8.06
CA GLY A 45 11.26 -14.12 6.93
C GLY A 45 11.45 -15.59 7.29
N ALA A 46 11.47 -15.93 8.56
CA ALA A 46 11.71 -17.30 9.03
C ALA A 46 10.48 -18.21 8.97
N ALA A 47 9.27 -17.63 8.89
CA ALA A 47 8.06 -18.42 8.94
C ALA A 47 6.99 -17.94 7.95
N GLU A 48 6.23 -18.89 7.42
CA GLU A 48 5.04 -18.61 6.61
C GLU A 48 3.81 -18.43 7.52
N PRO A 49 2.91 -17.50 7.21
CA PRO A 49 1.69 -17.28 7.99
C PRO A 49 0.65 -18.37 7.76
N GLY A 50 -0.13 -18.66 8.78
CA GLY A 50 -1.41 -19.32 8.63
C GLY A 50 -2.34 -18.45 7.75
N THR A 51 -3.19 -19.08 6.93
CA THR A 51 -4.05 -18.35 6.00
C THR A 51 -5.49 -18.75 6.17
N THR A 52 -6.39 -17.76 6.28
CA THR A 52 -7.83 -17.94 6.19
C THR A 52 -8.41 -17.02 5.13
N SER A 53 -9.56 -17.34 4.56
CA SER A 53 -10.14 -16.52 3.49
C SER A 53 -11.65 -16.48 3.52
N GLY A 54 -12.20 -15.42 2.96
CA GLY A 54 -13.62 -15.24 2.63
C GLY A 54 -13.81 -14.94 1.15
N SER A 55 -14.99 -14.44 0.79
CA SER A 55 -15.33 -14.14 -0.61
C SER A 55 -14.56 -12.94 -1.18
N ASN A 56 -14.13 -12.01 -0.35
CA ASN A 56 -13.51 -10.73 -0.73
C ASN A 56 -12.22 -10.41 0.02
N HIS A 57 -11.65 -11.40 0.72
CA HIS A 57 -10.43 -11.16 1.50
C HIS A 57 -9.64 -12.45 1.77
N ILE A 58 -8.37 -12.25 2.07
CA ILE A 58 -7.46 -13.27 2.61
C ILE A 58 -6.84 -12.68 3.88
N ARG A 59 -6.82 -13.44 4.96
CA ARG A 59 -6.15 -13.08 6.22
C ARG A 59 -4.88 -13.90 6.35
N TYR A 60 -3.81 -13.24 6.72
CA TYR A 60 -2.51 -13.85 7.03
C TYR A 60 -2.25 -13.71 8.52
N LEU A 61 -2.10 -14.83 9.21
CA LEU A 61 -1.90 -14.90 10.66
C LEU A 61 -0.39 -14.89 10.94
N LEU A 62 0.10 -13.79 11.49
CA LEU A 62 1.52 -13.48 11.70
C LEU A 62 1.90 -13.61 13.18
N GLY A 63 1.63 -14.75 13.79
CA GLY A 63 1.75 -14.93 15.23
C GLY A 63 0.57 -14.29 15.97
N GLU A 64 0.83 -13.30 16.82
CA GLU A 64 -0.22 -12.57 17.56
C GLU A 64 -0.92 -11.50 16.70
N GLU A 65 -0.35 -11.14 15.58
CA GLU A 65 -0.90 -10.14 14.64
C GLU A 65 -1.58 -10.83 13.46
N ALA A 66 -2.44 -10.10 12.77
CA ALA A 66 -3.04 -10.52 11.52
C ALA A 66 -3.01 -9.38 10.51
N MET A 67 -2.73 -9.74 9.26
CA MET A 67 -2.79 -8.85 8.11
C MET A 67 -3.91 -9.30 7.19
N ARG A 68 -4.60 -8.35 6.58
CA ARG A 68 -5.71 -8.64 5.67
C ARG A 68 -5.45 -8.08 4.28
N LEU A 69 -5.59 -8.93 3.28
CA LEU A 69 -5.76 -8.52 1.90
C LEU A 69 -7.24 -8.45 1.59
N SER A 70 -7.79 -7.25 1.44
CA SER A 70 -9.14 -7.03 0.92
C SER A 70 -9.07 -6.80 -0.58
N THR A 71 -9.93 -7.48 -1.35
CA THR A 71 -9.88 -7.43 -2.81
C THR A 71 -11.23 -7.74 -3.46
N ASP A 72 -11.47 -7.19 -4.64
CA ASP A 72 -12.56 -7.58 -5.55
C ASP A 72 -12.08 -8.57 -6.64
N ALA A 73 -10.80 -8.98 -6.61
CA ALA A 73 -10.27 -10.05 -7.45
C ALA A 73 -10.77 -11.43 -6.99
N PRO A 74 -10.77 -12.44 -7.88
CA PRO A 74 -11.17 -13.79 -7.51
C PRO A 74 -10.20 -14.41 -6.47
N VAL A 75 -10.59 -14.41 -5.19
CA VAL A 75 -9.77 -14.85 -4.06
C VAL A 75 -9.19 -16.26 -4.27
N GLY A 76 -9.98 -17.19 -4.80
CA GLY A 76 -9.49 -18.55 -5.08
C GLY A 76 -8.36 -18.62 -6.11
N TYR A 77 -8.31 -17.71 -7.08
CA TYR A 77 -7.20 -17.62 -8.05
C TYR A 77 -5.96 -16.99 -7.43
N VAL A 78 -6.14 -15.99 -6.56
CA VAL A 78 -5.04 -15.36 -5.82
C VAL A 78 -4.38 -16.39 -4.90
N LEU A 79 -5.15 -17.12 -4.11
CA LEU A 79 -4.65 -18.17 -3.21
C LEU A 79 -3.93 -19.31 -3.96
N ALA A 80 -4.50 -19.74 -5.09
CA ALA A 80 -3.92 -20.81 -5.88
C ALA A 80 -2.77 -20.34 -6.80
N GLY A 81 -2.45 -19.04 -6.84
CA GLY A 81 -1.46 -18.48 -7.76
C GLY A 81 -1.79 -18.75 -9.22
N LYS A 82 -3.07 -18.82 -9.58
CA LYS A 82 -3.52 -19.12 -10.95
C LYS A 82 -3.66 -17.84 -11.77
N THR A 83 -3.37 -17.98 -13.07
CA THR A 83 -3.59 -16.89 -14.03
C THR A 83 -5.07 -16.78 -14.38
N TYR A 84 -5.58 -15.56 -14.43
CA TYR A 84 -6.98 -15.27 -14.82
C TYR A 84 -7.07 -14.02 -15.71
N ARG A 85 -8.21 -13.83 -16.37
CA ARG A 85 -8.47 -12.70 -17.26
C ARG A 85 -9.01 -11.52 -16.43
N VAL A 86 -8.56 -10.32 -16.78
CA VAL A 86 -8.97 -9.06 -16.13
C VAL A 86 -9.78 -8.24 -17.12
N GLU A 87 -11.08 -8.15 -16.89
CA GLU A 87 -12.03 -7.44 -17.76
C GLU A 87 -12.45 -6.07 -17.19
N SER A 88 -12.18 -5.84 -15.91
CA SER A 88 -12.46 -4.58 -15.21
C SER A 88 -11.38 -4.27 -14.20
N ASP A 89 -11.37 -3.02 -13.70
CA ASP A 89 -10.46 -2.62 -12.62
C ASP A 89 -10.53 -3.56 -11.44
N GLN A 90 -9.36 -3.89 -10.91
CA GLN A 90 -9.22 -4.71 -9.71
C GLN A 90 -8.47 -3.96 -8.62
N HIS A 91 -8.89 -4.18 -7.39
CA HIS A 91 -8.49 -3.42 -6.23
C HIS A 91 -7.94 -4.36 -5.16
N PHE A 92 -6.80 -4.00 -4.59
CA PHE A 92 -6.11 -4.75 -3.57
C PHE A 92 -5.70 -3.80 -2.45
N PHE A 93 -6.09 -4.10 -1.23
CA PHE A 93 -5.69 -3.38 -0.04
C PHE A 93 -5.13 -4.37 0.96
N LEU A 94 -3.84 -4.30 1.20
CA LEU A 94 -3.13 -5.09 2.19
C LEU A 94 -2.85 -4.21 3.41
N GLY A 95 -3.41 -4.53 4.54
CA GLY A 95 -3.28 -3.71 5.74
C GLY A 95 -3.77 -4.39 7.01
N PRO A 96 -4.17 -3.62 8.02
CA PRO A 96 -4.73 -4.15 9.26
C PRO A 96 -5.90 -5.12 9.01
N ASP A 97 -6.12 -6.05 9.94
CA ASP A 97 -7.21 -7.03 9.83
C ASP A 97 -8.58 -6.42 10.17
N GLU A 98 -8.94 -5.39 9.43
CA GLU A 98 -10.20 -4.69 9.53
C GLU A 98 -11.01 -4.84 8.25
N PRO A 99 -12.32 -5.17 8.33
CA PRO A 99 -13.17 -5.22 7.16
C PRO A 99 -13.47 -3.81 6.64
N PHE A 100 -13.51 -3.65 5.32
CA PHE A 100 -14.07 -2.45 4.71
C PHE A 100 -15.57 -2.38 4.95
N VAL A 101 -16.04 -1.21 5.38
CA VAL A 101 -17.46 -0.89 5.45
C VAL A 101 -17.87 -0.25 4.11
N GLY A 102 -18.72 -0.94 3.35
CA GLY A 102 -19.21 -0.45 2.07
C GLY A 102 -18.45 -0.98 0.85
N ASN A 103 -18.32 -0.16 -0.17
CA ASN A 103 -17.78 -0.55 -1.47
C ASN A 103 -16.26 -0.35 -1.54
N LEU A 104 -15.51 -1.45 -1.56
CA LEU A 104 -14.04 -1.44 -1.63
C LEU A 104 -13.51 -0.60 -2.79
N ARG A 105 -14.07 -0.75 -4.00
CA ARG A 105 -13.66 0.01 -5.19
C ARG A 105 -13.78 1.52 -4.99
N ALA A 106 -14.91 1.96 -4.46
CA ALA A 106 -15.15 3.39 -4.23
C ALA A 106 -14.19 3.94 -3.19
N GLU A 107 -13.97 3.20 -2.10
CA GLU A 107 -13.08 3.62 -1.03
C GLU A 107 -11.61 3.69 -1.51
N LEU A 108 -11.11 2.71 -2.25
CA LEU A 108 -9.73 2.74 -2.74
C LEU A 108 -9.49 3.81 -3.80
N ARG A 109 -10.47 4.09 -4.66
CA ARG A 109 -10.39 5.24 -5.58
C ARG A 109 -10.37 6.58 -4.83
N HIS A 110 -11.17 6.70 -3.79
CA HIS A 110 -11.16 7.88 -2.92
C HIS A 110 -9.78 8.04 -2.24
N MET A 111 -9.23 6.97 -1.67
CA MET A 111 -7.90 6.98 -1.06
C MET A 111 -6.80 7.38 -2.07
N GLU A 112 -6.86 6.87 -3.31
CA GLU A 112 -5.93 7.26 -4.38
C GLU A 112 -6.00 8.75 -4.65
N GLU A 113 -7.20 9.29 -4.86
CA GLU A 113 -7.42 10.71 -5.15
C GLU A 113 -6.93 11.61 -4.01
N GLN A 114 -7.29 11.28 -2.76
CA GLN A 114 -6.88 12.07 -1.59
C GLN A 114 -5.37 12.00 -1.35
N THR A 115 -4.74 10.84 -1.51
CA THR A 115 -3.30 10.67 -1.41
C THR A 115 -2.57 11.48 -2.47
N ARG A 116 -3.05 11.44 -3.72
CA ARG A 116 -2.52 12.24 -4.83
C ARG A 116 -2.66 13.73 -4.55
N LYS A 117 -3.81 14.16 -4.05
CA LYS A 117 -4.06 15.56 -3.66
C LYS A 117 -3.13 16.00 -2.53
N TYR A 118 -2.96 15.18 -1.50
CA TYR A 118 -2.04 15.44 -0.39
C TYR A 118 -0.62 15.71 -0.89
N TRP A 119 -0.05 14.83 -1.70
CA TRP A 119 1.30 14.99 -2.19
C TRP A 119 1.47 16.18 -3.12
N ARG A 120 0.49 16.45 -3.99
CA ARG A 120 0.51 17.63 -4.85
C ARG A 120 0.47 18.94 -4.07
N LEU A 121 -0.34 19.01 -3.01
CA LEU A 121 -0.39 20.20 -2.16
C LEU A 121 0.90 20.37 -1.36
N TRP A 122 1.44 19.28 -0.83
CA TRP A 122 2.68 19.29 -0.09
C TRP A 122 3.86 19.76 -0.94
N VAL A 123 4.00 19.23 -2.16
CA VAL A 123 5.05 19.64 -3.11
C VAL A 123 4.94 21.11 -3.49
N ARG A 124 3.74 21.66 -3.63
CA ARG A 124 3.55 23.10 -3.90
C ARG A 124 4.04 24.01 -2.78
N GLY A 125 4.16 23.51 -1.59
CA GLY A 125 4.71 24.25 -0.44
C GLY A 125 6.25 24.22 -0.35
N LEU A 126 6.92 23.47 -1.23
CA LEU A 126 8.38 23.41 -1.25
C LEU A 126 8.99 24.62 -1.96
N ALA A 127 10.05 25.16 -1.40
CA ALA A 127 10.93 26.09 -2.09
C ALA A 127 11.91 25.27 -2.96
N THR A 128 11.60 25.14 -4.24
CA THR A 128 12.44 24.40 -5.20
C THR A 128 13.34 25.36 -5.97
N PRO A 129 14.58 24.99 -6.30
CA PRO A 129 15.45 25.77 -7.19
C PRO A 129 14.92 25.74 -8.63
N PHE A 130 15.44 26.61 -9.51
CA PHE A 130 15.06 26.61 -10.91
C PHE A 130 15.53 25.36 -11.68
N GLU A 131 16.68 24.82 -11.28
CA GLU A 131 17.26 23.61 -11.87
C GLU A 131 17.06 22.43 -10.95
N TRP A 132 17.03 21.21 -11.49
CA TRP A 132 16.94 19.95 -10.73
C TRP A 132 15.64 19.81 -9.90
N GLN A 133 14.53 20.42 -10.37
CA GLN A 133 13.30 20.44 -9.60
C GLN A 133 12.75 19.04 -9.30
N ASP A 134 12.78 18.14 -10.27
CA ASP A 134 12.26 16.78 -10.11
C ASP A 134 13.07 15.98 -9.10
N GLU A 135 14.40 16.12 -9.13
CA GLU A 135 15.32 15.47 -8.20
C GLU A 135 15.13 16.01 -6.78
N VAL A 136 15.04 17.34 -6.65
CA VAL A 136 14.82 18.00 -5.35
C VAL A 136 13.48 17.60 -4.76
N ILE A 137 12.41 17.58 -5.56
CA ILE A 137 11.08 17.13 -5.12
C ILE A 137 11.14 15.66 -4.68
N ARG A 138 11.82 14.81 -5.43
CA ARG A 138 11.97 13.38 -5.08
C ARG A 138 12.72 13.20 -3.76
N CYS A 139 13.83 13.89 -3.57
CA CYS A 139 14.59 13.87 -2.32
C CYS A 139 13.75 14.38 -1.14
N ALA A 140 13.02 15.48 -1.32
CA ALA A 140 12.16 16.04 -0.29
C ALA A 140 11.02 15.08 0.12
N ILE A 141 10.40 14.39 -0.85
CA ILE A 141 9.40 13.35 -0.57
C ILE A 141 10.03 12.19 0.22
N THR A 142 11.24 11.76 -0.12
CA THR A 142 11.96 10.70 0.60
C THR A 142 12.21 11.10 2.05
N LEU A 143 12.69 12.31 2.30
CA LEU A 143 12.88 12.84 3.66
C LEU A 143 11.55 12.92 4.42
N LYS A 144 10.48 13.36 3.76
CA LYS A 144 9.14 13.42 4.36
C LYS A 144 8.61 12.03 4.74
N LEU A 145 8.91 11.00 3.96
CA LEU A 145 8.54 9.63 4.28
C LEU A 145 9.30 9.09 5.51
N CYS A 146 10.53 9.55 5.73
CA CYS A 146 11.35 9.20 6.91
C CYS A 146 11.03 10.05 8.15
N GLN A 147 10.11 11.01 8.04
CA GLN A 147 9.73 11.89 9.16
C GLN A 147 8.73 11.20 10.09
N HIS A 148 9.02 11.22 11.39
CA HIS A 148 8.07 10.88 12.43
C HIS A 148 7.12 12.06 12.63
N GLU A 149 5.83 11.88 12.35
CA GLU A 149 4.86 12.98 12.28
C GLU A 149 4.69 13.74 13.60
N GLU A 150 4.70 13.02 14.73
CA GLU A 150 4.42 13.57 16.05
C GLU A 150 5.57 14.45 16.56
N THR A 151 6.80 14.11 16.23
CA THR A 151 7.99 14.83 16.73
C THR A 151 8.66 15.70 15.66
N GLY A 152 8.38 15.45 14.39
CA GLY A 152 9.08 16.07 13.27
C GLY A 152 10.49 15.53 13.01
N ALA A 153 10.98 14.60 13.84
CA ALA A 153 12.30 13.99 13.66
C ALA A 153 12.37 13.16 12.38
N ILE A 154 13.51 13.13 11.74
CA ILE A 154 13.76 12.33 10.53
C ILE A 154 14.68 11.17 10.91
N VAL A 155 14.24 9.94 10.64
CA VAL A 155 15.06 8.73 10.81
C VAL A 155 15.99 8.56 9.60
N ALA A 156 17.17 8.01 9.83
CA ALA A 156 18.17 7.85 8.76
C ALA A 156 17.71 6.85 7.68
N ALA A 157 16.95 5.83 8.07
CA ALA A 157 16.38 4.85 7.15
C ALA A 157 15.08 4.23 7.73
N LEU A 158 14.22 3.71 6.87
CA LEU A 158 12.99 3.00 7.26
C LEU A 158 13.23 1.55 7.69
N THR A 159 14.47 1.08 7.64
CA THR A 159 14.89 -0.29 8.00
C THR A 159 15.44 -0.41 9.42
N THR A 160 15.02 0.47 10.32
CA THR A 160 15.53 0.53 11.70
C THR A 160 15.29 -0.74 12.53
N SER A 161 14.35 -1.59 12.13
CA SER A 161 14.05 -2.88 12.75
C SER A 161 14.91 -4.04 12.23
N ILE A 162 15.70 -3.81 11.18
CA ILE A 162 16.59 -4.82 10.60
C ILE A 162 18.02 -4.45 11.01
N PRO A 163 18.71 -5.28 11.79
CA PRO A 163 20.08 -4.99 12.20
C PRO A 163 21.03 -4.97 11.01
N GLU A 164 21.92 -3.98 10.96
CA GLU A 164 22.97 -3.84 9.93
C GLU A 164 23.97 -5.00 9.98
N ALA A 165 24.25 -5.48 11.19
CA ALA A 165 25.07 -6.65 11.44
C ALA A 165 24.37 -7.49 12.51
N PRO A 166 23.98 -8.74 12.21
CA PRO A 166 23.56 -9.65 13.24
C PRO A 166 24.77 -9.95 14.15
N GLY A 167 24.62 -9.57 15.41
CA GLY A 167 25.66 -9.78 16.45
C GLY A 167 25.93 -11.24 16.74
#